data_a658a8308b261dad3a46c4edc37fde49
#
_entry.id   a658a8308b261dad3a46c4edc37fde49
#
_cell.length_a   1.000
_cell.length_b   1.000
_cell.length_c   1.000
_cell.angle_alpha   90.00
_cell.angle_beta   90.00
_cell.angle_gamma   90.00
#
_symmetry.space_group_name_H-M   'P 1'
#
loop_
_entity.id
_entity.type
_entity.pdbx_description
1 polymer ?
#
loop_
_entity_poly.entity_id
_entity_poly.type
_entity_poly.pdbx_seq_one_letter_code
_entity_poly.pdbx_strand_id
1 'polypeptide(L)'
;MRVFVLTFDSYFDSYGSLLKLIGVFQSKDKVKAAIEQTKVKYKKTINEYRDHARYYDGMSDSEIEKEINEHFIVKSVKVDKVINRNLGGYVE
;
A
#
# COMPACT_ATOMS: atom_id res chain seq x y z
N MET A 1 11.70 11.08 16.61
CA MET A 1 11.02 11.28 15.32
C MET A 1 10.32 10.00 14.91
N ARG A 2 9.14 10.12 14.31
CA ARG A 2 8.39 8.96 13.83
C ARG A 2 8.16 9.11 12.33
N VAL A 3 8.34 8.03 11.60
CA VAL A 3 8.07 8.00 10.17
C VAL A 3 7.06 6.91 9.85
N PHE A 4 6.43 7.03 8.72
CA PHE A 4 5.44 6.05 8.24
C PHE A 4 5.96 5.42 6.97
N VAL A 5 6.09 4.12 6.98
CA VAL A 5 6.53 3.34 5.82
C VAL A 5 5.28 2.82 5.12
N LEU A 6 5.10 3.23 3.87
CA LEU A 6 3.95 2.82 3.07
C LEU A 6 4.36 1.79 2.04
N THR A 7 3.71 0.64 2.10
CA THR A 7 3.87 -0.40 1.08
C THR A 7 2.52 -0.67 0.42
N PHE A 8 2.56 -1.16 -0.78
CA PHE A 8 1.38 -1.51 -1.56
C PHE A 8 1.57 -2.87 -2.19
N ASP A 9 0.60 -3.76 -1.97
CA ASP A 9 0.56 -5.05 -2.65
C ASP A 9 -0.19 -4.86 -3.96
N SER A 10 0.54 -4.90 -5.06
CA SER A 10 -0.03 -4.69 -6.39
C SER A 10 -0.62 -5.97 -7.00
N TYR A 11 -0.60 -7.07 -6.26
CA TYR A 11 -1.09 -8.36 -6.71
C TYR A 11 -2.46 -8.64 -6.10
N PHE A 12 -3.49 -8.64 -6.92
CA PHE A 12 -4.87 -8.82 -6.48
C PHE A 12 -5.38 -10.25 -6.73
N ASP A 13 -4.50 -11.21 -6.56
CA ASP A 13 -4.84 -12.63 -6.68
C ASP A 13 -4.74 -13.29 -5.31
N SER A 14 -5.49 -14.36 -5.09
CA SER A 14 -5.50 -15.08 -3.82
C SER A 14 -4.24 -15.89 -3.56
N TYR A 15 -3.37 -16.07 -4.54
CA TYR A 15 -2.21 -16.94 -4.41
C TYR A 15 -0.88 -16.22 -4.44
N GLY A 16 -0.83 -14.98 -4.08
CA GLY A 16 0.46 -14.33 -4.08
C GLY A 16 0.41 -12.91 -3.58
N SER A 17 1.56 -12.31 -3.51
CA SER A 17 1.68 -10.90 -3.18
C SER A 17 2.89 -10.32 -3.90
N LEU A 18 2.77 -9.06 -4.27
CA LEU A 18 3.86 -8.31 -4.86
C LEU A 18 3.94 -6.97 -4.14
N LEU A 19 4.67 -6.97 -3.03
CA LEU A 19 4.80 -5.79 -2.19
C LEU A 19 5.77 -4.81 -2.81
N LYS A 20 5.33 -3.57 -2.91
CA LYS A 20 6.15 -2.48 -3.42
C LYS A 20 6.27 -1.41 -2.34
N LEU A 21 7.48 -0.94 -2.12
CA LEU A 21 7.71 0.20 -1.24
C LEU A 21 7.28 1.45 -1.98
N ILE A 22 6.28 2.14 -1.46
CA ILE A 22 5.81 3.39 -2.04
C ILE A 22 6.62 4.57 -1.52
N GLY A 23 6.90 4.58 -0.23
CA GLY A 23 7.73 5.63 0.33
C GLY A 23 7.76 5.63 1.84
N VAL A 24 8.53 6.57 2.36
CA VAL A 24 8.67 6.82 3.79
C VAL A 24 8.30 8.27 4.03
N PHE A 25 7.38 8.53 4.93
CA PHE A 25 6.79 9.85 5.12
C PHE A 25 6.82 10.26 6.58
N GLN A 26 6.88 11.56 6.84
CA GLN A 26 6.90 12.09 8.20
C GLN A 26 5.50 12.45 8.72
N SER A 27 4.49 12.46 7.88
CA SER A 27 3.14 12.80 8.29
C SER A 27 2.12 11.87 7.67
N LYS A 28 0.98 11.70 8.37
CA LYS A 28 -0.13 10.89 7.87
C LYS A 28 -0.78 11.52 6.63
N ASP A 29 -0.77 12.85 6.54
CA ASP A 29 -1.34 13.54 5.38
C ASP A 29 -0.57 13.21 4.11
N LYS A 30 0.76 13.13 4.20
CA LYS A 30 1.59 12.72 3.07
C LYS A 30 1.36 11.27 2.70
N VAL A 31 1.13 10.41 3.68
CA VAL A 31 0.76 9.01 3.42
C VAL A 31 -0.54 8.93 2.64
N LYS A 32 -1.55 9.67 3.06
CA LYS A 32 -2.84 9.69 2.35
C LYS A 32 -2.69 10.16 0.91
N ALA A 33 -1.93 11.22 0.69
CA ALA A 33 -1.67 11.73 -0.66
C ALA A 33 -0.97 10.67 -1.52
N ALA A 34 0.00 9.97 -0.95
CA ALA A 34 0.73 8.91 -1.66
C ALA A 34 -0.18 7.73 -2.00
N ILE A 35 -1.11 7.39 -1.10
CA ILE A 35 -2.10 6.33 -1.38
C ILE A 35 -2.96 6.72 -2.59
N GLU A 36 -3.45 7.96 -2.62
CA GLU A 36 -4.29 8.41 -3.73
C GLU A 36 -3.51 8.44 -5.05
N GLN A 37 -2.27 8.88 -5.03
CA GLN A 37 -1.41 8.87 -6.22
C GLN A 37 -1.16 7.44 -6.69
N THR A 38 -0.95 6.51 -5.76
CA THR A 38 -0.73 5.10 -6.10
C THR A 38 -1.97 4.49 -6.73
N LYS A 39 -3.15 4.82 -6.22
CA LYS A 39 -4.42 4.34 -6.81
C LYS A 39 -4.58 4.82 -8.25
N VAL A 40 -4.16 6.04 -8.55
CA VAL A 40 -4.19 6.57 -9.91
C VAL A 40 -3.19 5.81 -10.79
N LYS A 41 -1.98 5.58 -10.29
CA LYS A 41 -0.95 4.86 -11.03
C LYS A 41 -1.39 3.43 -11.39
N TYR A 42 -2.07 2.76 -10.48
CA TYR A 42 -2.52 1.38 -10.68
C TYR A 42 -4.01 1.30 -11.04
N LYS A 43 -4.56 2.37 -11.59
CA LYS A 43 -5.99 2.46 -11.91
C LYS A 43 -6.48 1.30 -12.76
N LYS A 44 -5.72 0.92 -13.78
CA LYS A 44 -6.10 -0.18 -14.66
C LYS A 44 -6.21 -1.49 -13.89
N THR A 45 -5.21 -1.82 -13.10
CA THR A 45 -5.18 -3.04 -12.30
C THR A 45 -6.34 -3.08 -11.30
N ILE A 46 -6.58 -1.95 -10.65
CA ILE A 46 -7.67 -1.84 -9.66
C ILE A 46 -9.03 -2.00 -10.33
N ASN A 47 -9.22 -1.40 -11.50
CA ASN A 47 -10.48 -1.53 -12.22
C ASN A 47 -10.72 -2.96 -12.69
N GLU A 48 -9.69 -3.63 -13.16
CA GLU A 48 -9.79 -5.04 -13.55
C GLU A 48 -10.18 -5.91 -12.35
N TYR A 49 -9.60 -5.65 -11.19
CA TYR A 49 -9.97 -6.35 -9.97
C TYR A 49 -11.42 -6.07 -9.59
N ARG A 50 -11.86 -4.82 -9.65
CA ARG A 50 -13.24 -4.45 -9.33
C ARG A 50 -14.25 -5.19 -10.22
N ASP A 51 -13.99 -5.21 -11.52
CA ASP A 51 -14.86 -5.90 -12.46
C ASP A 51 -14.92 -7.39 -12.18
N HIS A 52 -13.78 -8.00 -11.93
CA HIS A 52 -13.70 -9.42 -11.59
C HIS A 52 -14.45 -9.74 -10.28
N ALA A 53 -14.18 -8.99 -9.24
CA ALA A 53 -14.79 -9.23 -7.94
C ALA A 53 -16.30 -9.02 -7.96
N ARG A 54 -16.76 -8.04 -8.71
CA ARG A 54 -18.19 -7.76 -8.84
C ARG A 54 -18.91 -8.84 -9.64
N TYR A 55 -18.27 -9.28 -10.72
CA TYR A 55 -18.89 -10.26 -11.64
C TYR A 55 -18.83 -11.69 -11.11
N TYR A 56 -17.65 -12.12 -10.64
CA TYR A 56 -17.43 -13.51 -10.26
C TYR A 56 -17.64 -13.79 -8.78
N ASP A 57 -17.31 -12.84 -7.91
CA ASP A 57 -17.37 -13.04 -6.47
C ASP A 57 -18.59 -12.39 -5.83
N GLY A 58 -19.31 -11.56 -6.57
CA GLY A 58 -20.53 -10.92 -6.07
C GLY A 58 -20.26 -9.89 -4.98
N MET A 59 -19.07 -9.33 -4.93
CA MET A 59 -18.71 -8.37 -3.90
C MET A 59 -19.39 -7.01 -4.12
N SER A 60 -19.83 -6.40 -3.03
CA SER A 60 -20.35 -5.04 -3.07
C SER A 60 -19.25 -4.02 -3.24
N ASP A 61 -19.61 -2.79 -3.63
CA ASP A 61 -18.62 -1.72 -3.80
C ASP A 61 -17.86 -1.44 -2.51
N SER A 62 -18.53 -1.48 -1.36
CA SER A 62 -17.87 -1.24 -0.08
C SER A 62 -16.88 -2.35 0.28
N GLU A 63 -17.19 -3.59 -0.04
CA GLU A 63 -16.28 -4.71 0.18
C GLU A 63 -15.05 -4.60 -0.74
N ILE A 64 -15.26 -4.21 -1.98
CA ILE A 64 -14.17 -4.03 -2.95
C ILE A 64 -13.23 -2.90 -2.48
N GLU A 65 -13.79 -1.77 -2.03
CA GLU A 65 -12.98 -0.67 -1.53
C GLU A 65 -12.18 -1.06 -0.28
N LYS A 66 -12.80 -1.85 0.60
CA LYS A 66 -12.10 -2.35 1.79
C LYS A 66 -10.91 -3.21 1.40
N GLU A 67 -11.09 -4.12 0.44
CA GLU A 67 -10.01 -4.97 -0.05
C GLU A 67 -8.87 -4.16 -0.67
N ILE A 68 -9.21 -3.19 -1.50
CA ILE A 68 -8.20 -2.32 -2.12
C ILE A 68 -7.40 -1.58 -1.04
N ASN A 69 -8.08 -1.05 -0.03
CA ASN A 69 -7.41 -0.33 1.06
C ASN A 69 -6.54 -1.25 1.91
N GLU A 70 -6.92 -2.52 2.05
CA GLU A 70 -6.10 -3.50 2.80
C GLU A 70 -4.81 -3.88 2.07
N HIS A 71 -4.71 -3.58 0.79
CA HIS A 71 -3.46 -3.76 0.04
C HIS A 71 -2.43 -2.68 0.36
N PHE A 72 -2.84 -1.60 1.02
CA PHE A 72 -1.92 -0.57 1.51
C PHE A 72 -1.58 -0.85 2.97
N ILE A 73 -0.31 -1.00 3.24
CA ILE A 73 0.18 -1.26 4.60
C ILE A 73 1.00 -0.07 5.06
N VAL A 74 0.60 0.50 6.20
CA VAL A 74 1.30 1.63 6.79
C VAL A 74 1.90 1.17 8.11
N LYS A 75 3.21 1.25 8.23
CA LYS A 75 3.90 0.96 9.48
C LYS A 75 4.47 2.22 10.06
N SER A 76 4.19 2.47 11.32
CA SER A 76 4.77 3.58 12.05
C SER A 76 6.09 3.11 12.68
N VAL A 77 7.17 3.79 12.38
CA VAL A 77 8.49 3.43 12.86
C VAL A 77 9.10 4.62 13.60
N LYS A 78 9.55 4.37 14.81
CA LYS A 78 10.30 5.38 15.56
C LYS A 78 11.73 5.39 15.06
N VAL A 79 12.17 6.55 14.60
CA VAL A 79 13.52 6.73 14.09
C VAL A 79 14.34 7.51 15.11
N ASP A 80 15.47 6.96 15.48
CA ASP A 80 16.45 7.72 16.21
C ASP A 80 17.79 7.67 15.46
N LYS A 81 18.74 8.45 15.93
CA LYS A 81 19.98 8.65 15.19
C LYS A 81 20.83 7.41 15.01
N VAL A 82 20.53 6.33 15.71
CA VAL A 82 21.30 5.09 15.62
C VAL A 82 20.86 4.24 14.46
N ILE A 83 19.62 4.41 14.01
CA ILE A 83 19.00 3.56 13.01
C ILE A 83 19.54 3.82 11.63
N ASN A 84 20.03 5.02 11.36
CA ASN A 84 20.41 5.44 10.02
C ASN A 84 21.44 4.56 9.33
N ARG A 85 22.17 3.77 10.05
CA ARG A 85 23.20 2.90 9.48
C ARG A 85 22.68 1.51 9.10
N ASN A 86 21.48 1.17 9.53
CA ASN A 86 20.96 -0.17 9.33
C ASN A 86 19.65 -0.21 8.57
N LEU A 87 19.25 0.93 8.15
CA LEU A 87 18.00 0.94 7.38
C LEU A 87 18.27 0.34 6.03
N GLY A 88 18.44 -0.36 6.12
CA GLY A 88 18.61 -0.72 5.17
C GLY A 88 18.56 -1.74 4.56
N GLY A 89 18.78 -1.67 5.12
CA GLY A 89 18.98 -2.22 4.99
C GLY A 89 19.42 -2.32 4.55
N TYR A 90 19.94 -2.27 4.36
CA TYR A 90 20.19 -2.36 4.08
C TYR A 90 20.38 -2.13 3.44
N VAL A 91 20.60 -1.86 3.30
CA VAL A 91 20.60 -1.71 2.94
C VAL A 91 20.92 -1.83 2.58
N GLU A 92 21.26 -2.08 2.68
CA GLU A 92 21.36 -2.31 2.65
C GLU A 92 21.26 -2.43 2.29
#